data_7d37079c3b00a75b13b4499faae2e64e
#
_entry.id   7d37079c3b00a75b13b4499faae2e64e
#
_cell.length_a   1.000
_cell.length_b   1.000
_cell.length_c   1.000
_cell.angle_alpha   90.00
_cell.angle_beta   90.00
_cell.angle_gamma   90.00
#
_symmetry.space_group_name_H-M   'P 1'
#
loop_
_entity.id
_entity.type
_entity.pdbx_description
1 polymer ?
#
loop_
_entity_poly.entity_id
_entity_poly.type
_entity_poly.pdbx_seq_one_letter_code
_entity_poly.pdbx_strand_id
1 'polypeptide(L)'
;VEMNDLILYGTKIKTSNKSIKNDAPKFFEKIENENYNLYGKIKYAMITYEDELREQCNYYYVLYEKNINGYEKIIIPKSKWLLFRVNSQNASEIHSISQKFYLEFLPSCKYNLRDLNELEYYHDNVTDFLVPIC
;
A
#
# COMPACT_ATOMS: atom_id res chain seq x y z
N VAL A 1 -14.28 0.39 7.45
CA VAL A 1 -13.80 -0.41 8.59
C VAL A 1 -12.91 0.45 9.49
N GLU A 2 -12.92 0.15 10.77
CA GLU A 2 -11.99 0.74 11.73
C GLU A 2 -10.86 -0.23 11.99
N MET A 3 -9.62 0.29 12.06
CA MET A 3 -8.45 -0.50 12.38
C MET A 3 -7.67 0.18 13.49
N ASN A 4 -7.17 -0.63 14.43
CA ASN A 4 -6.26 -0.17 15.48
C ASN A 4 -4.89 0.17 14.91
N ASP A 5 -4.00 0.72 15.75
CA ASP A 5 -2.64 1.01 15.35
C ASP A 5 -1.96 -0.24 14.80
N LEU A 6 -1.23 -0.07 13.69
CA LEU A 6 -0.41 -1.11 13.07
C LEU A 6 1.05 -0.76 13.21
N ILE A 7 1.86 -1.71 13.64
CA ILE A 7 3.31 -1.58 13.67
C ILE A 7 3.88 -2.49 12.59
N LEU A 8 4.52 -1.89 11.59
CA LEU A 8 5.05 -2.60 10.43
C LEU A 8 6.52 -2.26 10.24
N TYR A 9 7.22 -3.11 9.51
CA TYR A 9 8.64 -2.95 9.22
C TYR A 9 8.84 -3.07 7.72
N GLY A 10 9.43 -2.04 7.12
CA GLY A 10 9.47 -1.92 5.68
C GLY A 10 10.80 -1.46 5.10
N THR A 11 10.94 -1.71 3.83
CA THR A 11 11.97 -1.15 2.98
C THR A 11 11.31 -0.51 1.76
N LYS A 12 12.02 0.40 1.11
CA LYS A 12 11.44 1.26 0.08
C LYS A 12 12.36 1.46 -1.10
N ILE A 13 11.77 1.81 -2.25
CA ILE A 13 12.48 2.40 -3.38
C ILE A 13 11.87 3.74 -3.72
N LYS A 14 12.69 4.64 -4.25
CA LYS A 14 12.21 5.89 -4.84
C LYS A 14 11.60 5.59 -6.20
N THR A 15 10.44 6.18 -6.48
CA THR A 15 9.71 5.95 -7.71
C THR A 15 8.96 7.22 -8.13
N SER A 16 8.18 7.13 -9.21
CA SER A 16 7.34 8.22 -9.70
C SER A 16 6.05 7.66 -10.29
N ASN A 17 5.06 8.52 -10.54
CA ASN A 17 3.82 8.08 -11.19
C ASN A 17 4.05 7.43 -12.55
N LYS A 18 5.11 7.82 -13.25
CA LYS A 18 5.45 7.24 -14.57
C LYS A 18 6.08 5.87 -14.46
N SER A 19 6.92 5.63 -13.45
CA SER A 19 7.74 4.43 -13.36
C SER A 19 7.20 3.39 -12.39
N ILE A 20 6.26 3.74 -11.53
CA ILE A 20 5.76 2.84 -10.48
C ILE A 20 5.18 1.53 -11.02
N LYS A 21 4.53 1.55 -12.18
CA LYS A 21 3.97 0.35 -12.81
C LYS A 21 5.03 -0.71 -13.09
N ASN A 22 6.25 -0.26 -13.41
CA ASN A 22 7.36 -1.16 -13.70
C ASN A 22 8.19 -1.43 -12.44
N ASP A 23 8.42 -0.40 -11.62
CA ASP A 23 9.30 -0.48 -10.47
C ASP A 23 8.70 -1.27 -9.31
N ALA A 24 7.41 -1.08 -9.03
CA ALA A 24 6.77 -1.71 -7.87
C ALA A 24 6.73 -3.24 -7.97
N PRO A 25 6.27 -3.86 -9.08
CA PRO A 25 6.28 -5.31 -9.18
C PRO A 25 7.67 -5.92 -9.09
N LYS A 26 8.66 -5.29 -9.68
CA LYS A 26 10.07 -5.75 -9.64
C LYS A 26 10.63 -5.69 -8.23
N PHE A 27 10.37 -4.61 -7.52
CA PHE A 27 10.82 -4.44 -6.14
C PHE A 27 10.14 -5.44 -5.21
N PHE A 28 8.83 -5.59 -5.34
CA PHE A 28 8.06 -6.55 -4.56
C PHE A 28 8.63 -7.97 -4.74
N GLU A 29 8.82 -8.40 -5.99
CA GLU A 29 9.37 -9.72 -6.30
C GLU A 29 10.78 -9.89 -5.74
N LYS A 30 11.63 -8.89 -5.90
CA LYS A 30 13.01 -8.91 -5.37
C LYS A 30 13.01 -9.13 -3.86
N ILE A 31 12.24 -8.35 -3.12
CA ILE A 31 12.20 -8.43 -1.66
C ILE A 31 11.58 -9.74 -1.19
N GLU A 32 10.52 -10.20 -1.85
CA GLU A 32 9.89 -11.47 -1.51
C GLU A 32 10.85 -12.64 -1.74
N ASN A 33 11.59 -12.64 -2.85
CA ASN A 33 12.59 -13.66 -3.13
C ASN A 33 13.74 -13.69 -2.13
N GLU A 34 14.17 -12.51 -1.67
CA GLU A 34 15.24 -12.40 -0.67
C GLU A 34 14.82 -12.86 0.72
N ASN A 35 13.57 -12.66 1.11
CA ASN A 35 13.13 -12.79 2.49
C ASN A 35 12.07 -13.88 2.72
N TYR A 36 11.52 -14.47 1.69
CA TYR A 36 10.38 -15.40 1.80
C TYR A 36 10.63 -16.54 2.79
N ASN A 37 11.81 -17.15 2.72
CA ASN A 37 12.15 -18.30 3.58
C ASN A 37 12.35 -17.90 5.05
N LEU A 38 12.68 -16.64 5.32
CA LEU A 38 12.96 -16.14 6.67
C LEU A 38 11.76 -15.48 7.32
N TYR A 39 11.00 -14.73 6.56
CA TYR A 39 9.96 -13.86 7.10
C TYR A 39 8.57 -14.10 6.50
N GLY A 40 8.49 -14.98 5.51
CA GLY A 40 7.23 -15.27 4.81
C GLY A 40 6.89 -14.22 3.77
N LYS A 41 5.61 -14.16 3.42
CA LYS A 41 5.13 -13.24 2.39
C LYS A 41 5.07 -11.80 2.89
N ILE A 42 5.29 -10.86 1.99
CA ILE A 42 5.00 -9.45 2.23
C ILE A 42 3.52 -9.31 2.58
N LYS A 43 3.24 -8.56 3.64
CA LYS A 43 1.86 -8.39 4.14
C LYS A 43 1.19 -7.14 3.61
N TYR A 44 1.94 -6.05 3.44
CA TYR A 44 1.41 -4.76 3.02
C TYR A 44 2.32 -4.09 2.02
N ALA A 45 1.74 -3.26 1.17
CA ALA A 45 2.48 -2.27 0.38
C ALA A 45 1.90 -0.88 0.64
N MET A 46 2.73 0.13 0.50
CA MET A 46 2.35 1.51 0.75
C MET A 46 3.04 2.42 -0.24
N ILE A 47 2.32 3.42 -0.73
CA ILE A 47 2.88 4.45 -1.61
C ILE A 47 2.84 5.78 -0.87
N THR A 48 3.97 6.48 -0.82
CA THR A 48 4.01 7.84 -0.29
C THR A 48 3.96 8.84 -1.43
N TYR A 49 3.44 10.03 -1.15
CA TYR A 49 3.25 11.08 -2.15
C TYR A 49 4.03 12.33 -1.75
N GLU A 50 4.48 13.10 -2.75
CA GLU A 50 5.20 14.35 -2.53
C GLU A 50 4.24 15.50 -2.18
N ASP A 51 2.98 15.40 -2.62
CA ASP A 51 1.98 16.46 -2.44
C ASP A 51 0.68 15.92 -1.82
N GLU A 52 -0.12 16.83 -1.27
CA GLU A 52 -1.39 16.51 -0.63
C GLU A 52 -2.45 16.01 -1.63
N LEU A 53 -2.34 16.42 -2.88
CA LEU A 53 -3.27 16.02 -3.94
C LEU A 53 -2.95 14.63 -4.49
N ARG A 54 -1.84 14.05 -4.06
CA ARG A 54 -1.40 12.71 -4.47
C ARG A 54 -1.17 12.57 -5.98
N GLU A 55 -0.74 13.66 -6.62
CA GLU A 55 -0.46 13.68 -8.05
C GLU A 55 0.89 13.06 -8.39
N GLN A 56 1.85 13.11 -7.46
CA GLN A 56 3.20 12.59 -7.65
C GLN A 56 3.57 11.64 -6.52
N CYS A 57 3.73 10.37 -6.83
CA CYS A 57 4.25 9.41 -5.87
C CYS A 57 5.77 9.58 -5.70
N ASN A 58 6.27 9.22 -4.52
CA ASN A 58 7.65 9.41 -4.12
C ASN A 58 8.35 8.08 -3.81
N TYR A 59 7.79 7.31 -2.89
CA TYR A 59 8.35 6.02 -2.48
C TYR A 59 7.31 4.92 -2.54
N TYR A 60 7.78 3.72 -2.88
CA TYR A 60 7.01 2.49 -2.78
C TYR A 60 7.62 1.62 -1.70
N TYR A 61 6.80 1.24 -0.71
CA TYR A 61 7.21 0.42 0.43
C TYR A 61 6.63 -0.98 0.32
N VAL A 62 7.43 -1.97 0.76
CA VAL A 62 6.93 -3.30 1.10
C VAL A 62 7.09 -3.50 2.60
N LEU A 63 6.07 -4.05 3.25
CA LEU A 63 5.97 -4.06 4.70
C LEU A 63 5.69 -5.46 5.23
N TYR A 64 6.38 -5.80 6.32
CA TYR A 64 6.20 -7.02 7.07
C TYR A 64 5.69 -6.70 8.48
N GLU A 65 5.02 -7.67 9.10
CA GLU A 65 4.60 -7.54 10.51
C GLU A 65 5.74 -7.84 11.48
N LYS A 66 6.80 -8.50 11.02
CA LYS A 66 7.94 -8.90 11.84
C LYS A 66 9.06 -7.87 11.81
N ASN A 67 9.72 -7.67 12.96
CA ASN A 67 10.89 -6.82 13.03
C ASN A 67 12.05 -7.44 12.24
N ILE A 68 12.51 -6.74 11.23
CA ILE A 68 13.61 -7.15 10.35
C ILE A 68 14.75 -6.15 10.53
N ASN A 69 15.93 -6.65 10.81
CA ASN A 69 17.11 -5.80 10.99
C ASN A 69 17.40 -4.99 9.72
N GLY A 70 17.60 -3.69 9.89
CA GLY A 70 17.85 -2.78 8.79
C GLY A 70 16.58 -2.21 8.12
N TYR A 71 15.39 -2.70 8.50
CA TYR A 71 14.14 -2.17 7.99
C TYR A 71 13.63 -1.04 8.87
N GLU A 72 12.92 -0.11 8.24
CA GLU A 72 12.32 1.03 8.92
C GLU A 72 11.06 0.60 9.67
N LYS A 73 10.94 1.02 10.93
CA LYS A 73 9.72 0.82 11.71
C LYS A 73 8.70 1.87 11.30
N ILE A 74 7.52 1.42 10.89
CA ILE A 74 6.43 2.29 10.43
C ILE A 74 5.21 2.03 11.30
N ILE A 75 4.68 3.10 11.89
CA ILE A 75 3.47 3.04 12.71
C ILE A 75 2.33 3.66 11.92
N ILE A 76 1.31 2.86 11.64
CA ILE A 76 0.08 3.31 11.01
C ILE A 76 -0.92 3.57 12.13
N PRO A 77 -1.28 4.82 12.42
CA PRO A 77 -2.17 5.13 13.54
C PRO A 77 -3.58 4.62 13.30
N LYS A 78 -4.30 4.42 14.39
CA LYS A 78 -5.72 4.04 14.35
C LYS A 78 -6.48 4.97 13.42
N SER A 79 -7.31 4.39 12.55
CA SER A 79 -8.08 5.15 11.57
C SER A 79 -9.32 4.38 11.15
N LYS A 80 -10.23 5.09 10.50
CA LYS A 80 -11.28 4.53 9.68
C LYS A 80 -10.75 4.40 8.26
N TRP A 81 -11.15 3.35 7.56
CA TRP A 81 -10.65 3.05 6.21
C TRP A 81 -11.81 2.67 5.31
N LEU A 82 -11.77 3.14 4.08
CA LEU A 82 -12.56 2.55 3.00
C LEU A 82 -11.81 1.33 2.49
N LEU A 83 -12.52 0.21 2.35
CA LEU A 83 -11.92 -1.05 1.93
C LEU A 83 -12.49 -1.47 0.58
N PHE A 84 -11.61 -1.68 -0.39
CA PHE A 84 -11.96 -2.21 -1.71
C PHE A 84 -11.22 -3.52 -1.92
N ARG A 85 -11.95 -4.62 -2.01
CA ARG A 85 -11.34 -5.95 -2.15
C ARG A 85 -11.18 -6.34 -3.61
N VAL A 86 -9.97 -6.80 -3.94
CA VAL A 86 -9.63 -7.39 -5.22
C VAL A 86 -9.36 -8.87 -4.99
N ASN A 87 -10.07 -9.77 -5.70
CA ASN A 87 -9.93 -11.22 -5.53
C ASN A 87 -8.66 -11.76 -6.21
N SER A 88 -7.56 -11.02 -6.08
CA SER A 88 -6.29 -11.33 -6.74
C SER A 88 -5.17 -10.56 -6.05
N GLN A 89 -3.93 -10.99 -6.27
CA GLN A 89 -2.74 -10.22 -5.90
C GLN A 89 -2.00 -9.76 -7.16
N ASN A 90 -2.70 -9.76 -8.30
CA ASN A 90 -2.15 -9.29 -9.57
C ASN A 90 -2.03 -7.77 -9.58
N ALA A 91 -0.83 -7.26 -9.88
CA ALA A 91 -0.54 -5.84 -9.84
C ALA A 91 -1.42 -5.00 -10.76
N SER A 92 -1.77 -5.50 -11.94
CA SER A 92 -2.62 -4.75 -12.88
C SER A 92 -4.05 -4.61 -12.39
N GLU A 93 -4.61 -5.63 -11.74
CA GLU A 93 -5.95 -5.56 -11.15
C GLU A 93 -6.00 -4.61 -9.97
N ILE A 94 -4.99 -4.63 -9.10
CA ILE A 94 -4.86 -3.71 -7.97
C ILE A 94 -4.76 -2.27 -8.48
N HIS A 95 -3.94 -2.04 -9.50
CA HIS A 95 -3.78 -0.72 -10.12
C HIS A 95 -5.09 -0.22 -10.73
N SER A 96 -5.86 -1.10 -11.37
CA SER A 96 -7.16 -0.77 -11.94
C SER A 96 -8.15 -0.28 -10.87
N ILE A 97 -8.20 -0.94 -9.71
CA ILE A 97 -9.05 -0.53 -8.59
C ILE A 97 -8.61 0.83 -8.04
N SER A 98 -7.32 1.04 -7.89
CA SER A 98 -6.78 2.33 -7.44
C SER A 98 -7.18 3.46 -8.39
N GLN A 99 -7.05 3.25 -9.70
CA GLN A 99 -7.47 4.24 -10.70
C GLN A 99 -8.96 4.53 -10.63
N LYS A 100 -9.81 3.51 -10.52
CA LYS A 100 -11.26 3.68 -10.38
C LYS A 100 -11.59 4.50 -9.14
N PHE A 101 -10.90 4.28 -8.04
CA PHE A 101 -11.11 5.07 -6.83
C PHE A 101 -10.90 6.55 -7.11
N TYR A 102 -9.76 6.92 -7.71
CA TYR A 102 -9.44 8.33 -7.95
C TYR A 102 -10.27 8.99 -9.05
N LEU A 103 -10.60 8.25 -10.11
CA LEU A 103 -11.28 8.83 -11.27
C LEU A 103 -12.80 8.82 -11.13
N GLU A 104 -13.37 7.82 -10.48
CA GLU A 104 -14.83 7.62 -10.43
C GLU A 104 -15.40 7.79 -9.03
N PHE A 105 -14.80 7.16 -8.03
CA PHE A 105 -15.36 7.13 -6.68
C PHE A 105 -15.09 8.42 -5.92
N LEU A 106 -13.84 8.87 -5.87
CA LEU A 106 -13.45 10.03 -5.08
C LEU A 106 -14.22 11.32 -5.42
N PRO A 107 -14.45 11.66 -6.71
CA PRO A 107 -15.19 12.87 -7.03
C PRO A 107 -16.62 12.91 -6.50
N SER A 108 -17.25 11.74 -6.31
CA SER A 108 -18.62 11.64 -5.77
C SER A 108 -18.67 11.16 -4.32
N CYS A 109 -17.52 10.94 -3.71
CA CYS A 109 -17.40 10.40 -2.37
C CYS A 109 -17.80 11.45 -1.31
N LYS A 110 -18.61 11.02 -0.34
CA LYS A 110 -19.02 11.89 0.79
C LYS A 110 -18.01 11.88 1.94
N TYR A 111 -16.98 11.03 1.87
CA TYR A 111 -15.96 10.93 2.91
C TYR A 111 -14.78 11.83 2.62
N ASN A 112 -14.19 12.38 3.67
CA ASN A 112 -12.96 13.16 3.57
C ASN A 112 -11.76 12.24 3.75
N LEU A 113 -10.78 12.35 2.87
CA LEU A 113 -9.52 11.63 3.01
C LEU A 113 -8.76 12.13 4.23
N ARG A 114 -8.16 11.19 4.96
CA ARG A 114 -7.25 11.52 6.04
C ARG A 114 -5.84 11.66 5.49
N ASP A 115 -5.01 12.49 6.12
CA ASP A 115 -3.61 12.69 5.76
C ASP A 115 -2.74 11.50 6.21
N LEU A 116 -3.03 10.34 5.65
CA LEU A 116 -2.27 9.10 5.79
C LEU A 116 -2.17 8.46 4.40
N ASN A 117 -1.25 7.53 4.25
CA ASN A 117 -1.06 6.83 2.98
C ASN A 117 -2.05 5.68 2.82
N GLU A 118 -2.45 5.38 1.59
CA GLU A 118 -3.21 4.17 1.29
C GLU A 118 -2.33 2.94 1.53
N LEU A 119 -2.99 1.83 1.88
CA LEU A 119 -2.35 0.54 2.07
C LEU A 119 -2.95 -0.49 1.12
N GLU A 120 -2.11 -1.40 0.65
CA GLU A 120 -2.53 -2.65 0.04
C GLU A 120 -2.22 -3.75 1.04
N TYR A 121 -3.25 -4.49 1.46
CA TYR A 121 -3.11 -5.60 2.41
C TYR A 121 -3.31 -6.91 1.68
N TYR A 122 -2.28 -7.76 1.69
CA TYR A 122 -2.27 -9.05 0.99
C TYR A 122 -2.59 -10.17 1.97
N HIS A 123 -3.69 -10.89 1.73
CA HIS A 123 -4.10 -12.03 2.55
C HIS A 123 -4.99 -12.97 1.76
N ASP A 124 -4.96 -14.25 2.07
CA ASP A 124 -5.88 -15.27 1.51
C ASP A 124 -6.05 -15.21 -0.02
N ASN A 125 -4.97 -14.91 -0.75
CA ASN A 125 -4.94 -14.72 -2.20
C ASN A 125 -5.78 -13.55 -2.70
N VAL A 126 -6.17 -12.64 -1.81
CA VAL A 126 -6.85 -11.39 -2.17
C VAL A 126 -6.01 -10.19 -1.75
N THR A 127 -6.36 -9.02 -2.26
CA THR A 127 -5.78 -7.76 -1.83
C THR A 127 -6.89 -6.82 -1.40
N ASP A 128 -6.77 -6.28 -0.21
CA ASP A 128 -7.63 -5.19 0.26
C ASP A 128 -6.92 -3.86 0.03
N PHE A 129 -7.50 -3.02 -0.82
CA PHE A 129 -7.04 -1.66 -1.02
C PHE A 129 -7.72 -0.78 0.03
N LEU A 130 -6.92 -0.18 0.91
CA LEU A 130 -7.38 0.56 2.08
C LEU A 130 -7.08 2.04 1.92
N VAL A 131 -8.12 2.86 1.98
CA VAL A 131 -7.99 4.32 1.89
C VAL A 131 -8.40 4.94 3.22
N PRO A 132 -7.50 5.71 3.88
CA PRO A 132 -7.80 6.30 5.17
C PRO A 132 -8.78 7.45 5.04
N ILE A 133 -9.75 7.50 5.94
CA ILE A 133 -10.76 8.56 5.98
C ILE A 133 -10.86 9.15 7.40
N CYS A 134 -11.40 10.34 7.45
CA CYS A 134 -11.69 11.00 8.73
C CYS A 134 -12.90 10.43 9.44
#